data_bdd04e242011e63bb7461e4224cdcb0c
#
_entry.id   bdd04e242011e63bb7461e4224cdcb0c
#
_cell.length_a   1.000
_cell.length_b   1.000
_cell.length_c   1.000
_cell.angle_alpha   90.00
_cell.angle_beta   90.00
_cell.angle_gamma   90.00
#
_symmetry.space_group_name_H-M   'P 1'
#
loop_
_entity.id
_entity.type
_entity.pdbx_description
1 polymer ?
#
loop_
_entity_poly.entity_id
_entity_poly.type
_entity_poly.pdbx_seq_one_letter_code
_entity_poly.pdbx_strand_id
1 'polypeptide(L)'
;MKLEYKDSRKKDWFLVSWTLSNKCNYRCEYCPDILHNGSTGQPKWETVKNFVENFNVDKAIAYRLSGGEPTYWKHFLDLAKLVKKQGHYFSFVTNGSQRVKYYKEISNYTDGFIISYHPEYSDVEHFIDIANNVSCPIVVHLMLVPDKFNDMCTVAGQLYHGSVNLTVEPKIVVDKTSTDFVTNKVSTYTQEQKDIIANWKYQRELNFDNLHRGNMIMDNKEYEGHEIILEGKNNFSGWKCWAGIDSINIDMWGNMYRADCQFGGPLGNLERYKLPETEIVCGKSICSCLSDIYIRKEQ
;
A
#
# COMPACT_ATOMS: atom_id res chain seq x y z
N MET A 1 16.36 -13.42 16.33
CA MET A 1 16.25 -12.88 14.95
C MET A 1 15.45 -11.59 14.96
N LYS A 2 15.72 -10.69 13.99
CA LYS A 2 15.00 -9.41 13.86
C LYS A 2 14.65 -9.15 12.42
N LEU A 3 13.49 -8.57 12.20
CA LEU A 3 13.07 -7.97 10.93
C LEU A 3 12.95 -6.46 11.18
N GLU A 4 13.89 -5.68 10.68
CA GLU A 4 14.00 -4.25 10.92
C GLU A 4 14.01 -3.44 9.62
N TYR A 5 13.66 -2.15 9.70
CA TYR A 5 13.79 -1.24 8.56
C TYR A 5 15.28 -1.07 8.19
N LYS A 6 15.60 -1.14 6.90
CA LYS A 6 16.93 -0.80 6.39
C LYS A 6 17.27 0.65 6.75
N ASP A 7 16.35 1.57 6.55
CA ASP A 7 16.47 2.94 7.03
C ASP A 7 15.93 3.07 8.45
N SER A 8 16.83 3.21 9.43
CA SER A 8 16.47 3.30 10.84
C SER A 8 15.57 4.50 11.18
N ARG A 9 15.58 5.57 10.36
CA ARG A 9 14.71 6.76 10.53
C ARG A 9 13.22 6.40 10.40
N LYS A 10 12.89 5.29 9.73
CA LYS A 10 11.50 4.82 9.60
C LYS A 10 10.86 4.38 10.93
N LYS A 11 11.66 4.19 11.99
CA LYS A 11 11.14 3.96 13.36
C LYS A 11 10.48 5.22 13.94
N ASP A 12 10.85 6.41 13.45
CA ASP A 12 10.33 7.69 13.91
C ASP A 12 9.03 8.10 13.21
N TRP A 13 8.50 7.21 12.36
CA TRP A 13 7.27 7.41 11.64
C TRP A 13 6.15 6.51 12.14
N PHE A 14 4.93 7.07 12.11
CA PHE A 14 3.71 6.33 12.36
C PHE A 14 2.90 6.24 11.08
N LEU A 15 2.74 5.03 10.54
CA LEU A 15 1.98 4.83 9.31
C LEU A 15 0.50 4.59 9.63
N VAL A 16 -0.37 5.41 9.08
CA VAL A 16 -1.82 5.19 9.03
C VAL A 16 -2.14 4.60 7.65
N SER A 17 -2.26 3.27 7.58
CA SER A 17 -2.75 2.57 6.39
C SER A 17 -4.27 2.59 6.40
N TRP A 18 -4.92 3.18 5.41
CA TRP A 18 -6.35 3.40 5.42
C TRP A 18 -7.02 2.96 4.13
N THR A 19 -7.88 1.94 4.22
CA THR A 19 -8.80 1.54 3.16
C THR A 19 -10.04 2.42 3.24
N LEU A 20 -10.09 3.47 2.42
CA LEU A 20 -11.09 4.56 2.55
C LEU A 20 -12.52 4.09 2.28
N SER A 21 -12.71 3.24 1.26
CA SER A 21 -13.97 2.58 0.93
C SER A 21 -13.70 1.42 -0.04
N ASN A 22 -14.72 0.63 -0.32
CA ASN A 22 -14.65 -0.41 -1.35
C ASN A 22 -15.39 -0.02 -2.66
N LYS A 23 -15.62 1.26 -2.90
CA LYS A 23 -16.19 1.73 -4.17
C LYS A 23 -15.08 1.85 -5.21
N CYS A 24 -15.18 1.08 -6.29
CA CYS A 24 -14.25 1.12 -7.42
C CYS A 24 -15.02 1.20 -8.74
N ASN A 25 -14.40 1.79 -9.76
CA ASN A 25 -14.90 1.82 -11.13
C ASN A 25 -14.39 0.64 -11.98
N TYR A 26 -13.38 -0.12 -11.48
CA TYR A 26 -12.89 -1.34 -12.10
C TYR A 26 -13.48 -2.59 -11.46
N ARG A 27 -13.42 -3.72 -12.18
CA ARG A 27 -13.88 -5.05 -11.76
C ARG A 27 -12.84 -6.09 -12.18
N CYS A 28 -11.59 -5.88 -11.71
CA CYS A 28 -10.47 -6.76 -12.07
C CYS A 28 -10.73 -8.18 -11.57
N GLU A 29 -10.51 -9.18 -12.43
CA GLU A 29 -10.80 -10.59 -12.12
C GLU A 29 -10.06 -11.13 -10.89
N TYR A 30 -8.85 -10.65 -10.63
CA TYR A 30 -8.03 -11.08 -9.48
C TYR A 30 -8.32 -10.28 -8.20
N CYS A 31 -9.12 -9.22 -8.28
CA CYS A 31 -9.46 -8.41 -7.10
C CYS A 31 -10.65 -9.04 -6.36
N PRO A 32 -10.55 -9.30 -5.05
CA PRO A 32 -11.67 -9.80 -4.26
C PRO A 32 -12.89 -8.87 -4.35
N ASP A 33 -14.10 -9.44 -4.54
CA ASP A 33 -15.34 -8.68 -4.73
C ASP A 33 -15.58 -7.65 -3.61
N ILE A 34 -15.29 -8.03 -2.37
CA ILE A 34 -15.43 -7.14 -1.21
C ILE A 34 -14.62 -5.83 -1.34
N LEU A 35 -13.57 -5.79 -2.17
CA LEU A 35 -12.73 -4.59 -2.36
C LEU A 35 -13.24 -3.64 -3.46
N HIS A 36 -14.25 -4.04 -4.23
CA HIS A 36 -14.71 -3.20 -5.35
C HIS A 36 -16.23 -3.16 -5.55
N ASN A 37 -17.03 -3.82 -4.68
CA ASN A 37 -18.49 -3.91 -4.84
C ASN A 37 -19.26 -2.65 -4.36
N GLY A 38 -18.62 -1.74 -3.65
CA GLY A 38 -19.22 -0.48 -3.19
C GLY A 38 -20.16 -0.62 -1.98
N SER A 39 -20.21 -1.78 -1.33
CA SER A 39 -21.15 -2.08 -0.24
C SER A 39 -20.97 -1.23 1.02
N THR A 40 -19.76 -0.70 1.26
CA THR A 40 -19.48 0.12 2.45
C THR A 40 -19.93 1.58 2.30
N GLY A 41 -20.24 2.01 1.07
CA GLY A 41 -20.43 3.41 0.76
C GLY A 41 -19.11 4.21 0.83
N GLN A 42 -19.24 5.52 1.01
CA GLN A 42 -18.09 6.42 1.20
C GLN A 42 -18.17 7.07 2.58
N PRO A 43 -17.02 7.33 3.23
CA PRO A 43 -17.03 7.90 4.58
C PRO A 43 -17.62 9.33 4.58
N LYS A 44 -18.17 9.75 5.70
CA LYS A 44 -18.62 11.12 5.90
C LYS A 44 -17.42 12.04 6.07
N TRP A 45 -17.43 13.17 5.36
CA TRP A 45 -16.34 14.14 5.41
C TRP A 45 -16.03 14.62 6.84
N GLU A 46 -17.05 14.96 7.61
CA GLU A 46 -16.87 15.48 8.96
C GLU A 46 -16.19 14.44 9.89
N THR A 47 -16.53 13.16 9.76
CA THR A 47 -15.87 12.09 10.55
C THR A 47 -14.39 11.98 10.18
N VAL A 48 -14.09 11.96 8.87
CA VAL A 48 -12.70 11.88 8.37
C VAL A 48 -11.89 13.09 8.77
N LYS A 49 -12.46 14.29 8.57
CA LYS A 49 -11.83 15.56 8.93
C LYS A 49 -11.52 15.62 10.42
N ASN A 50 -12.51 15.29 11.26
CA ASN A 50 -12.36 15.31 12.71
C ASN A 50 -11.29 14.33 13.20
N PHE A 51 -11.21 13.13 12.58
CA PHE A 51 -10.16 12.17 12.88
C PHE A 51 -8.78 12.74 12.54
N VAL A 52 -8.56 13.26 11.33
CA VAL A 52 -7.27 13.78 10.90
C VAL A 52 -6.82 15.00 11.73
N GLU A 53 -7.76 15.86 12.12
CA GLU A 53 -7.47 17.05 12.93
C GLU A 53 -7.11 16.72 14.41
N ASN A 54 -7.56 15.58 14.93
CA ASN A 54 -7.39 15.21 16.34
C ASN A 54 -6.49 13.97 16.57
N PHE A 55 -6.16 13.22 15.52
CA PHE A 55 -5.27 12.08 15.66
C PHE A 55 -3.84 12.55 15.90
N ASN A 56 -3.26 12.16 17.03
CA ASN A 56 -1.92 12.59 17.43
C ASN A 56 -1.12 11.44 18.03
N VAL A 57 0.16 11.38 17.71
CA VAL A 57 1.17 10.48 18.24
C VAL A 57 2.52 11.20 18.27
N ASP A 58 3.43 10.77 19.13
CA ASP A 58 4.78 11.36 19.27
C ASP A 58 5.73 10.94 18.12
N LYS A 59 5.22 10.87 16.89
CA LYS A 59 5.96 10.51 15.68
C LYS A 59 5.43 11.32 14.50
N ALA A 60 6.23 11.44 13.45
CA ALA A 60 5.74 11.97 12.19
C ALA A 60 4.67 11.03 11.61
N ILE A 61 3.49 11.55 11.30
CA ILE A 61 2.39 10.73 10.78
C ILE A 61 2.45 10.68 9.26
N ALA A 62 2.38 9.48 8.70
CA ALA A 62 2.28 9.23 7.27
C ALA A 62 0.94 8.54 6.96
N TYR A 63 0.05 9.25 6.29
CA TYR A 63 -1.22 8.70 5.80
C TYR A 63 -1.00 8.03 4.44
N ARG A 64 -1.32 6.74 4.34
CA ARG A 64 -1.32 5.98 3.09
C ARG A 64 -2.72 5.45 2.82
N LEU A 65 -3.41 6.05 1.87
CA LEU A 65 -4.78 5.73 1.54
C LEU A 65 -4.88 4.76 0.37
N SER A 66 -5.79 3.82 0.51
CA SER A 66 -6.15 2.85 -0.52
C SER A 66 -7.66 2.62 -0.50
N GLY A 67 -8.13 1.60 -1.19
CA GLY A 67 -9.54 1.21 -1.19
C GLY A 67 -9.91 0.52 -2.48
N GLY A 68 -11.16 0.66 -2.91
CA GLY A 68 -11.56 0.41 -4.29
C GLY A 68 -10.80 1.39 -5.20
N GLU A 69 -11.39 2.56 -5.46
CA GLU A 69 -10.66 3.68 -6.06
C GLU A 69 -10.88 4.95 -5.21
N PRO A 70 -9.90 5.35 -4.39
CA PRO A 70 -10.08 6.42 -3.42
C PRO A 70 -10.32 7.79 -4.06
N THR A 71 -9.80 8.03 -5.26
CA THR A 71 -9.96 9.32 -5.97
C THR A 71 -11.40 9.58 -6.44
N TYR A 72 -12.27 8.56 -6.39
CA TYR A 72 -13.72 8.71 -6.64
C TYR A 72 -14.50 9.26 -5.45
N TRP A 73 -13.89 9.37 -4.29
CA TRP A 73 -14.50 10.08 -3.17
C TRP A 73 -14.36 11.58 -3.39
N LYS A 74 -15.50 12.28 -3.44
CA LYS A 74 -15.54 13.71 -3.80
C LYS A 74 -14.68 14.63 -2.92
N HIS A 75 -14.39 14.19 -1.68
CA HIS A 75 -13.57 14.93 -0.72
C HIS A 75 -12.10 14.44 -0.67
N PHE A 76 -11.66 13.60 -1.61
CA PHE A 76 -10.32 13.03 -1.57
C PHE A 76 -9.22 14.11 -1.69
N LEU A 77 -9.43 15.10 -2.57
CA LEU A 77 -8.52 16.24 -2.71
C LEU A 77 -8.54 17.15 -1.47
N ASP A 78 -9.71 17.34 -0.85
CA ASP A 78 -9.84 18.11 0.40
C ASP A 78 -9.09 17.42 1.54
N LEU A 79 -9.13 16.08 1.59
CA LEU A 79 -8.37 15.29 2.55
C LEU A 79 -6.86 15.46 2.35
N ALA A 80 -6.36 15.38 1.11
CA ALA A 80 -4.95 15.61 0.81
C ALA A 80 -4.49 16.99 1.29
N LYS A 81 -5.27 18.03 0.98
CA LYS A 81 -5.03 19.41 1.45
C LYS A 81 -5.01 19.51 2.98
N LEU A 82 -5.96 18.86 3.65
CA LEU A 82 -6.05 18.86 5.11
C LEU A 82 -4.84 18.20 5.75
N VAL A 83 -4.46 17.00 5.32
CA VAL A 83 -3.31 16.26 5.84
C VAL A 83 -2.02 17.07 5.69
N LYS A 84 -1.80 17.67 4.52
CA LYS A 84 -0.61 18.53 4.29
C LYS A 84 -0.65 19.79 5.14
N LYS A 85 -1.82 20.40 5.35
CA LYS A 85 -1.99 21.58 6.24
C LYS A 85 -1.64 21.25 7.70
N GLN A 86 -1.87 20.01 8.15
CA GLN A 86 -1.49 19.54 9.49
C GLN A 86 0.00 19.19 9.61
N GLY A 87 0.78 19.33 8.53
CA GLY A 87 2.21 19.01 8.53
C GLY A 87 2.51 17.53 8.41
N HIS A 88 1.53 16.70 8.03
CA HIS A 88 1.68 15.27 7.89
C HIS A 88 2.06 14.86 6.46
N TYR A 89 2.57 13.64 6.30
CA TYR A 89 2.83 13.03 5.01
C TYR A 89 1.56 12.40 4.45
N PHE A 90 1.36 12.53 3.14
CA PHE A 90 0.21 12.00 2.43
C PHE A 90 0.62 11.22 1.20
N SER A 91 0.13 10.00 1.10
CA SER A 91 0.27 9.16 -0.10
C SER A 91 -1.00 8.36 -0.34
N PHE A 92 -1.15 7.83 -1.55
CA PHE A 92 -2.30 7.01 -1.87
C PHE A 92 -1.99 6.00 -2.98
N VAL A 93 -2.83 4.97 -3.06
CA VAL A 93 -2.85 4.00 -4.15
C VAL A 93 -4.10 4.25 -4.98
N THR A 94 -3.95 4.34 -6.30
CA THR A 94 -5.02 4.58 -7.27
C THR A 94 -4.88 3.66 -8.47
N ASN A 95 -5.97 3.37 -9.15
CA ASN A 95 -5.96 2.64 -10.42
C ASN A 95 -5.63 3.53 -11.65
N GLY A 96 -5.35 4.80 -11.44
CA GLY A 96 -4.95 5.71 -12.50
C GLY A 96 -6.08 6.22 -13.40
N SER A 97 -7.34 5.92 -13.10
CA SER A 97 -8.48 6.18 -14.02
C SER A 97 -8.96 7.62 -14.10
N GLN A 98 -8.47 8.51 -13.23
CA GLN A 98 -8.80 9.93 -13.32
C GLN A 98 -8.03 10.61 -14.46
N ARG A 99 -8.50 11.77 -14.90
CA ARG A 99 -7.82 12.57 -15.94
C ARG A 99 -6.47 13.09 -15.43
N VAL A 100 -5.51 13.27 -16.31
CA VAL A 100 -4.17 13.83 -16.00
C VAL A 100 -4.26 15.14 -15.21
N LYS A 101 -5.21 16.02 -15.55
CA LYS A 101 -5.43 17.29 -14.80
C LYS A 101 -5.68 17.07 -13.31
N TYR A 102 -6.40 16.01 -12.93
CA TYR A 102 -6.65 15.69 -11.52
C TYR A 102 -5.36 15.31 -10.82
N TYR A 103 -4.54 14.44 -11.42
CA TYR A 103 -3.27 14.03 -10.85
C TYR A 103 -2.28 15.21 -10.74
N LYS A 104 -2.27 16.09 -11.74
CA LYS A 104 -1.48 17.31 -11.72
C LYS A 104 -1.88 18.22 -10.53
N GLU A 105 -3.17 18.32 -10.21
CA GLU A 105 -3.64 19.13 -9.08
C GLU A 105 -3.28 18.47 -7.74
N ILE A 106 -3.60 17.17 -7.55
CA ILE A 106 -3.37 16.50 -6.27
C ILE A 106 -1.89 16.31 -5.97
N SER A 107 -1.01 16.24 -6.98
CA SER A 107 0.43 16.12 -6.78
C SER A 107 1.06 17.27 -6.02
N ASN A 108 0.38 18.42 -5.92
CA ASN A 108 0.82 19.54 -5.08
C ASN A 108 0.54 19.32 -3.58
N TYR A 109 -0.23 18.29 -3.24
CA TYR A 109 -0.68 17.99 -1.87
C TYR A 109 -0.37 16.55 -1.46
N THR A 110 0.57 15.91 -2.14
CA THR A 110 1.02 14.56 -1.82
C THR A 110 2.54 14.46 -1.92
N ASP A 111 3.13 13.58 -1.14
CA ASP A 111 4.57 13.32 -1.15
C ASP A 111 4.97 12.31 -2.24
N GLY A 112 3.99 11.74 -2.92
CA GLY A 112 4.06 10.78 -4.00
C GLY A 112 2.86 9.85 -3.97
N PHE A 113 2.66 9.07 -5.00
CA PHE A 113 1.56 8.11 -5.03
C PHE A 113 1.88 6.88 -5.88
N ILE A 114 1.10 5.85 -5.64
CA ILE A 114 1.22 4.58 -6.33
C ILE A 114 0.08 4.48 -7.32
N ILE A 115 0.39 4.18 -8.59
CA ILE A 115 -0.61 3.85 -9.60
C ILE A 115 -0.53 2.36 -9.90
N SER A 116 -1.64 1.65 -9.71
CA SER A 116 -1.71 0.23 -10.05
C SER A 116 -2.09 0.05 -11.53
N TYR A 117 -1.19 -0.55 -12.30
CA TYR A 117 -1.48 -0.91 -13.69
C TYR A 117 -2.24 -2.24 -13.73
N HIS A 118 -3.50 -2.15 -14.12
CA HIS A 118 -4.43 -3.28 -14.24
C HIS A 118 -4.55 -3.70 -15.71
N PRO A 119 -4.08 -4.90 -16.11
CA PRO A 119 -3.97 -5.30 -17.53
C PRO A 119 -5.31 -5.27 -18.31
N GLU A 120 -6.43 -5.23 -17.61
CA GLU A 120 -7.77 -5.23 -18.22
C GLU A 120 -8.29 -3.82 -18.56
N TYR A 121 -7.74 -2.78 -17.92
CA TYR A 121 -8.32 -1.43 -17.93
C TYR A 121 -7.32 -0.31 -18.17
N SER A 122 -6.04 -0.55 -17.86
CA SER A 122 -5.02 0.51 -17.88
C SER A 122 -4.45 0.73 -19.27
N ASP A 123 -4.08 1.96 -19.56
CA ASP A 123 -3.43 2.40 -20.78
C ASP A 123 -2.03 2.95 -20.47
N VAL A 124 -1.03 2.52 -21.24
CA VAL A 124 0.39 2.85 -21.03
C VAL A 124 0.64 4.34 -21.25
N GLU A 125 0.12 4.90 -22.34
CA GLU A 125 0.34 6.31 -22.69
C GLU A 125 -0.29 7.23 -21.65
N HIS A 126 -1.48 6.87 -21.13
CA HIS A 126 -2.12 7.62 -20.06
C HIS A 126 -1.27 7.65 -18.78
N PHE A 127 -0.63 6.53 -18.41
CA PHE A 127 0.25 6.48 -17.23
C PHE A 127 1.53 7.30 -17.43
N ILE A 128 2.10 7.26 -18.64
CA ILE A 128 3.25 8.11 -19.02
C ILE A 128 2.85 9.59 -18.95
N ASP A 129 1.68 9.94 -19.48
CA ASP A 129 1.16 11.31 -19.43
C ASP A 129 0.96 11.79 -18.00
N ILE A 130 0.41 10.96 -17.10
CA ILE A 130 0.31 11.30 -15.67
C ILE A 130 1.71 11.59 -15.14
N ALA A 131 2.67 10.66 -15.32
CA ALA A 131 4.01 10.78 -14.77
C ALA A 131 4.76 12.03 -15.26
N ASN A 132 4.55 12.44 -16.52
CA ASN A 132 5.18 13.62 -17.10
C ASN A 132 4.52 14.95 -16.69
N ASN A 133 3.34 14.92 -16.05
CA ASN A 133 2.58 16.13 -15.70
C ASN A 133 2.45 16.37 -14.19
N VAL A 134 2.93 15.49 -13.32
CA VAL A 134 2.87 15.63 -11.87
C VAL A 134 4.18 16.14 -11.29
N SER A 135 4.11 16.79 -10.13
CA SER A 135 5.26 17.38 -9.43
C SER A 135 5.91 16.46 -8.40
N CYS A 136 5.35 15.28 -8.17
CA CYS A 136 5.83 14.30 -7.20
C CYS A 136 6.21 12.98 -7.89
N PRO A 137 7.06 12.14 -7.27
CA PRO A 137 7.41 10.85 -7.81
C PRO A 137 6.23 9.86 -7.82
N ILE A 138 6.24 8.93 -8.78
CA ILE A 138 5.22 7.89 -8.96
C ILE A 138 5.86 6.50 -8.88
N VAL A 139 5.24 5.61 -8.13
CA VAL A 139 5.47 4.17 -8.26
C VAL A 139 4.34 3.55 -9.07
N VAL A 140 4.66 2.84 -10.12
CA VAL A 140 3.70 1.99 -10.82
C VAL A 140 3.78 0.58 -10.25
N HIS A 141 2.74 0.15 -9.53
CA HIS A 141 2.55 -1.26 -9.20
C HIS A 141 2.04 -1.99 -10.44
N LEU A 142 2.90 -2.74 -11.08
CA LEU A 142 2.52 -3.55 -12.24
C LEU A 142 1.95 -4.88 -11.78
N MET A 143 0.64 -5.07 -11.98
CA MET A 143 -0.06 -6.28 -11.54
C MET A 143 0.35 -7.46 -12.43
N LEU A 144 1.24 -8.32 -11.93
CA LEU A 144 1.79 -9.46 -12.67
C LEU A 144 0.83 -10.64 -12.65
N VAL A 145 -0.26 -10.55 -13.41
CA VAL A 145 -1.19 -11.67 -13.60
C VAL A 145 -0.46 -12.80 -14.34
N PRO A 146 -0.39 -14.04 -13.80
CA PRO A 146 0.45 -15.10 -14.35
C PRO A 146 0.22 -15.39 -15.85
N ASP A 147 -1.03 -15.42 -16.29
CA ASP A 147 -1.39 -15.70 -17.69
C ASP A 147 -1.06 -14.55 -18.65
N LYS A 148 -0.82 -13.32 -18.13
CA LYS A 148 -0.44 -12.13 -18.89
C LYS A 148 0.98 -11.66 -18.59
N PHE A 149 1.80 -12.52 -17.97
CA PHE A 149 3.08 -12.13 -17.42
C PHE A 149 4.04 -11.51 -18.44
N ASN A 150 4.16 -12.10 -19.63
CA ASN A 150 5.06 -11.60 -20.68
C ASN A 150 4.61 -10.25 -21.24
N ASP A 151 3.29 -10.05 -21.38
CA ASP A 151 2.73 -8.76 -21.80
C ASP A 151 3.04 -7.69 -20.76
N MET A 152 2.93 -8.05 -19.47
CA MET A 152 3.26 -7.13 -18.38
C MET A 152 4.75 -6.79 -18.34
N CYS A 153 5.65 -7.70 -18.68
CA CYS A 153 7.08 -7.39 -18.83
C CYS A 153 7.34 -6.39 -19.98
N THR A 154 6.58 -6.50 -21.06
CA THR A 154 6.63 -5.53 -22.16
C THR A 154 6.14 -4.15 -21.72
N VAL A 155 4.99 -4.10 -21.05
CA VAL A 155 4.42 -2.87 -20.46
C VAL A 155 5.39 -2.21 -19.48
N ALA A 156 6.08 -3.02 -18.64
CA ALA A 156 7.10 -2.50 -17.73
C ALA A 156 8.21 -1.72 -18.46
N GLY A 157 8.69 -2.28 -19.57
CA GLY A 157 9.69 -1.61 -20.42
C GLY A 157 9.17 -0.30 -21.02
N GLN A 158 7.96 -0.29 -21.54
CA GLN A 158 7.33 0.92 -22.10
C GLN A 158 7.17 2.03 -21.07
N LEU A 159 6.62 1.72 -19.90
CA LEU A 159 6.47 2.66 -18.78
C LEU A 159 7.82 3.20 -18.32
N TYR A 160 8.79 2.30 -18.07
CA TYR A 160 10.11 2.67 -17.58
C TYR A 160 10.87 3.62 -18.53
N HIS A 161 10.76 3.40 -19.84
CA HIS A 161 11.41 4.26 -20.85
C HIS A 161 10.57 5.50 -21.18
N GLY A 162 9.26 5.49 -20.94
CA GLY A 162 8.34 6.57 -21.27
C GLY A 162 8.42 7.78 -20.33
N SER A 163 8.88 7.59 -19.09
CA SER A 163 9.04 8.70 -18.14
C SER A 163 10.16 8.43 -17.13
N VAL A 164 10.92 9.48 -16.79
CA VAL A 164 11.94 9.43 -15.73
C VAL A 164 11.37 9.68 -14.33
N ASN A 165 10.14 10.16 -14.25
CA ASN A 165 9.45 10.49 -12.98
C ASN A 165 8.67 9.30 -12.41
N LEU A 166 8.82 8.11 -12.95
CA LEU A 166 8.21 6.88 -12.43
C LEU A 166 9.23 5.76 -12.27
N THR A 167 8.94 4.87 -11.33
CA THR A 167 9.56 3.56 -11.20
C THR A 167 8.50 2.48 -11.33
N VAL A 168 8.86 1.30 -11.83
CA VAL A 168 7.91 0.19 -12.01
C VAL A 168 8.26 -0.92 -11.02
N GLU A 169 7.36 -1.22 -10.10
CA GLU A 169 7.51 -2.30 -9.13
C GLU A 169 6.64 -3.49 -9.51
N PRO A 170 7.20 -4.71 -9.47
CA PRO A 170 6.43 -5.92 -9.72
C PRO A 170 5.46 -6.16 -8.57
N LYS A 171 4.18 -6.31 -8.88
CA LYS A 171 3.16 -6.63 -7.89
C LYS A 171 2.59 -8.01 -8.13
N ILE A 172 2.94 -8.96 -7.26
CA ILE A 172 2.32 -10.29 -7.27
C ILE A 172 0.84 -10.17 -6.92
N VAL A 173 0.00 -10.92 -7.62
CA VAL A 173 -1.45 -10.92 -7.39
C VAL A 173 -1.86 -12.07 -6.48
N VAL A 174 -2.93 -11.87 -5.72
CA VAL A 174 -3.53 -12.92 -4.90
C VAL A 174 -4.42 -13.83 -5.76
N ASP A 175 -4.59 -15.06 -5.31
CA ASP A 175 -5.51 -15.99 -5.96
C ASP A 175 -6.95 -15.52 -5.72
N LYS A 176 -7.74 -15.41 -6.79
CA LYS A 176 -9.17 -15.02 -6.74
C LYS A 176 -10.05 -15.93 -5.88
N THR A 177 -9.57 -17.13 -5.56
CA THR A 177 -10.27 -18.05 -4.64
C THR A 177 -10.08 -17.67 -3.17
N SER A 178 -9.22 -16.71 -2.87
CA SER A 178 -9.01 -16.19 -1.53
C SER A 178 -10.23 -15.37 -1.10
N THR A 179 -10.99 -15.88 -0.14
CA THR A 179 -12.26 -15.29 0.31
C THR A 179 -12.12 -14.33 1.48
N ASP A 180 -10.96 -14.28 2.09
CA ASP A 180 -10.69 -13.39 3.22
C ASP A 180 -9.33 -12.67 3.09
N PHE A 181 -9.24 -11.49 3.71
CA PHE A 181 -8.01 -10.70 3.77
C PHE A 181 -6.92 -11.32 4.65
N VAL A 182 -7.27 -12.32 5.42
CA VAL A 182 -6.43 -12.89 6.48
C VAL A 182 -5.59 -14.04 5.93
N THR A 183 -6.07 -14.70 4.87
CA THR A 183 -5.45 -15.89 4.26
C THR A 183 -5.21 -15.73 2.76
N ASN A 184 -4.87 -14.52 2.31
CA ASN A 184 -4.57 -14.24 0.91
C ASN A 184 -3.55 -15.23 0.35
N LYS A 185 -4.03 -16.13 -0.49
CA LYS A 185 -3.18 -17.06 -1.21
C LYS A 185 -2.62 -16.37 -2.44
N VAL A 186 -1.30 -16.31 -2.55
CA VAL A 186 -0.64 -15.76 -3.74
C VAL A 186 -0.88 -16.68 -4.94
N SER A 187 -1.15 -16.08 -6.11
CA SER A 187 -1.24 -16.82 -7.38
C SER A 187 0.02 -17.62 -7.66
N THR A 188 -0.13 -18.75 -8.36
CA THR A 188 0.99 -19.62 -8.68
C THR A 188 1.81 -19.04 -9.82
N TYR A 189 3.10 -18.78 -9.59
CA TYR A 189 4.08 -18.36 -10.58
C TYR A 189 5.00 -19.53 -10.93
N THR A 190 5.40 -19.63 -12.21
CA THR A 190 6.45 -20.57 -12.63
C THR A 190 7.81 -20.16 -12.06
N GLN A 191 8.79 -21.08 -12.08
CA GLN A 191 10.13 -20.73 -11.60
C GLN A 191 10.76 -19.60 -12.45
N GLU A 192 10.59 -19.64 -13.76
CA GLU A 192 11.06 -18.59 -14.67
C GLU A 192 10.44 -17.21 -14.32
N GLN A 193 9.14 -17.16 -14.05
CA GLN A 193 8.47 -15.92 -13.62
C GLN A 193 9.01 -15.41 -12.29
N LYS A 194 9.27 -16.29 -11.33
CA LYS A 194 9.89 -15.94 -10.04
C LYS A 194 11.30 -15.41 -10.22
N ASP A 195 12.09 -15.99 -11.10
CA ASP A 195 13.45 -15.55 -11.38
C ASP A 195 13.46 -14.18 -12.05
N ILE A 196 12.49 -13.89 -12.92
CA ILE A 196 12.31 -12.55 -13.53
C ILE A 196 11.91 -11.54 -12.46
N ILE A 197 10.99 -11.88 -11.55
CA ILE A 197 10.58 -10.99 -10.44
C ILE A 197 11.78 -10.69 -9.54
N ALA A 198 12.55 -11.70 -9.15
CA ALA A 198 13.72 -11.55 -8.29
C ALA A 198 14.86 -10.71 -8.94
N ASN A 199 14.93 -10.69 -10.27
CA ASN A 199 15.91 -9.91 -11.04
C ASN A 199 15.24 -8.72 -11.77
N TRP A 200 14.25 -8.10 -11.16
CA TRP A 200 13.48 -7.03 -11.78
C TRP A 200 14.32 -5.80 -12.10
N LYS A 201 14.31 -5.36 -13.34
CA LYS A 201 15.23 -4.34 -13.88
C LYS A 201 14.59 -2.99 -14.20
N TYR A 202 13.28 -2.84 -13.96
CA TYR A 202 12.53 -1.63 -14.31
C TYR A 202 12.31 -0.70 -13.11
N GLN A 203 13.16 -0.82 -12.11
CA GLN A 203 13.20 0.08 -10.96
C GLN A 203 14.27 1.16 -11.15
N ARG A 204 14.01 2.32 -10.58
CA ARG A 204 14.99 3.42 -10.42
C ARG A 204 14.80 4.05 -9.07
N GLU A 205 15.87 4.59 -8.54
CA GLU A 205 15.78 5.41 -7.33
C GLU A 205 14.99 6.68 -7.65
N LEU A 206 13.91 6.86 -6.91
CA LEU A 206 13.14 8.10 -6.87
C LEU A 206 13.23 8.62 -5.44
N ASN A 207 13.14 9.94 -5.28
CA ASN A 207 13.16 10.54 -3.94
C ASN A 207 11.81 10.32 -3.24
N PHE A 208 11.58 9.08 -2.79
CA PHE A 208 10.41 8.61 -2.08
C PHE A 208 10.59 8.52 -0.57
N ASP A 209 11.58 9.22 -0.02
CA ASP A 209 12.00 9.05 1.38
C ASP A 209 10.86 9.05 2.40
N ASN A 210 9.74 9.67 2.05
CA ASN A 210 8.65 9.90 2.99
C ASN A 210 7.48 8.90 2.90
N LEU A 211 7.43 7.98 1.94
CA LEU A 211 6.22 7.21 1.66
C LEU A 211 6.39 5.71 1.76
N HIS A 212 7.59 5.23 1.58
CA HIS A 212 7.90 3.81 1.57
C HIS A 212 8.66 3.44 2.84
N ARG A 213 8.28 2.35 3.51
CA ARG A 213 9.09 1.84 4.61
C ARG A 213 10.45 1.32 4.14
N GLY A 214 10.62 1.24 2.81
CA GLY A 214 11.84 0.74 2.18
C GLY A 214 12.04 -0.76 2.44
N ASN A 215 13.22 -1.24 2.10
CA ASN A 215 13.56 -2.63 2.31
C ASN A 215 13.73 -2.95 3.80
N MET A 216 13.56 -4.22 4.12
CA MET A 216 13.74 -4.77 5.46
C MET A 216 15.06 -5.53 5.54
N ILE A 217 15.65 -5.56 6.72
CA ILE A 217 16.81 -6.40 7.01
C ILE A 217 16.39 -7.53 7.94
N MET A 218 16.69 -8.76 7.53
CA MET A 218 16.54 -9.96 8.33
C MET A 218 17.81 -10.79 8.22
N ASP A 219 18.42 -11.14 9.37
CA ASP A 219 19.65 -11.93 9.44
C ASP A 219 20.79 -11.36 8.56
N ASN A 220 20.96 -10.03 8.59
CA ASN A 220 21.94 -9.27 7.81
C ASN A 220 21.74 -9.31 6.27
N LYS A 221 20.64 -9.86 5.79
CA LYS A 221 20.25 -9.81 4.37
C LYS A 221 19.12 -8.80 4.20
N GLU A 222 19.22 -8.02 3.13
CA GLU A 222 18.18 -7.09 2.69
C GLU A 222 17.11 -7.82 1.90
N TYR A 223 15.84 -7.46 2.13
CA TYR A 223 14.68 -8.03 1.48
C TYR A 223 13.67 -6.94 1.11
N GLU A 224 13.07 -7.07 -0.04
CA GLU A 224 11.74 -6.50 -0.31
C GLU A 224 10.64 -7.38 0.28
N GLY A 225 9.48 -6.79 0.60
CA GLY A 225 8.41 -7.54 1.27
C GLY A 225 7.91 -8.77 0.49
N HIS A 226 7.88 -8.68 -0.85
CA HIS A 226 7.45 -9.80 -1.68
C HIS A 226 8.47 -10.96 -1.68
N GLU A 227 9.77 -10.69 -1.55
CA GLU A 227 10.80 -11.73 -1.47
C GLU A 227 10.65 -12.57 -0.19
N ILE A 228 10.38 -11.91 0.96
CA ILE A 228 10.11 -12.61 2.23
C ILE A 228 8.96 -13.61 2.07
N ILE A 229 7.90 -13.22 1.34
CA ILE A 229 6.74 -14.09 1.09
C ILE A 229 7.10 -15.22 0.12
N LEU A 230 7.75 -14.91 -1.00
CA LEU A 230 8.10 -15.90 -2.02
C LEU A 230 9.13 -16.94 -1.52
N GLU A 231 10.04 -16.53 -0.62
CA GLU A 231 10.99 -17.42 0.04
C GLU A 231 10.38 -18.21 1.23
N GLY A 232 9.10 -18.00 1.56
CA GLY A 232 8.42 -18.65 2.68
C GLY A 232 8.93 -18.24 4.06
N LYS A 233 9.59 -17.08 4.18
CA LYS A 233 10.18 -16.57 5.43
C LYS A 233 9.19 -15.71 6.25
N ASN A 234 7.92 -15.74 5.92
CA ASN A 234 6.88 -14.90 6.49
C ASN A 234 6.11 -15.53 7.66
N ASN A 235 6.69 -16.50 8.34
CA ASN A 235 6.16 -17.06 9.61
C ASN A 235 6.80 -16.34 10.80
N PHE A 236 6.02 -15.51 11.48
CA PHE A 236 6.44 -14.73 12.66
C PHE A 236 5.67 -15.13 13.92
N SER A 237 5.11 -16.34 13.98
CA SER A 237 4.45 -16.85 15.18
C SER A 237 5.41 -16.84 16.37
N GLY A 238 4.97 -16.26 17.48
CA GLY A 238 5.78 -16.11 18.70
C GLY A 238 6.71 -14.90 18.71
N TRP A 239 6.84 -14.16 17.61
CA TRP A 239 7.68 -12.95 17.55
C TRP A 239 6.93 -11.73 18.10
N LYS A 240 7.63 -10.81 18.74
CA LYS A 240 7.13 -9.47 19.03
C LYS A 240 6.91 -8.72 17.72
N CYS A 241 5.76 -8.08 17.56
CA CYS A 241 5.39 -7.30 16.38
C CYS A 241 4.99 -5.89 16.80
N TRP A 242 5.57 -4.88 16.14
CA TRP A 242 5.30 -3.47 16.44
C TRP A 242 4.04 -2.93 15.74
N ALA A 243 3.14 -3.81 15.34
CA ALA A 243 1.81 -3.45 14.88
C ALA A 243 1.03 -2.70 15.97
N GLY A 244 0.51 -1.54 15.64
CA GLY A 244 -0.14 -0.60 16.58
C GLY A 244 0.82 0.41 17.22
N ILE A 245 2.14 0.20 17.14
CA ILE A 245 3.18 1.10 17.68
C ILE A 245 3.87 1.88 16.55
N ASP A 246 4.14 1.23 15.42
CA ASP A 246 4.72 1.86 14.23
C ASP A 246 3.67 2.15 13.17
N SER A 247 2.49 1.55 13.28
CA SER A 247 1.40 1.70 12.32
C SER A 247 0.07 1.24 12.88
N ILE A 248 -0.99 1.77 12.27
CA ILE A 248 -2.36 1.23 12.38
C ILE A 248 -2.92 0.98 10.99
N ASN A 249 -3.92 0.10 10.94
CA ASN A 249 -4.78 -0.07 9.79
C ASN A 249 -6.19 0.45 10.11
N ILE A 250 -6.77 1.19 9.18
CA ILE A 250 -8.18 1.60 9.21
C ILE A 250 -8.87 0.92 8.05
N ASP A 251 -9.86 0.09 8.35
CA ASP A 251 -10.60 -0.61 7.33
C ASP A 251 -11.65 0.27 6.62
N MET A 252 -12.30 -0.28 5.61
CA MET A 252 -13.29 0.41 4.79
C MET A 252 -14.59 0.77 5.54
N TRP A 253 -14.78 0.28 6.75
CA TRP A 253 -15.89 0.64 7.65
C TRP A 253 -15.48 1.69 8.69
N GLY A 254 -14.20 2.08 8.70
CA GLY A 254 -13.64 3.02 9.68
C GLY A 254 -13.24 2.38 11.00
N ASN A 255 -13.17 1.05 11.08
CA ASN A 255 -12.64 0.37 12.26
C ASN A 255 -11.11 0.40 12.25
N MET A 256 -10.51 0.53 13.41
CA MET A 256 -9.08 0.63 13.58
C MET A 256 -8.52 -0.68 14.16
N TYR A 257 -7.42 -1.13 13.59
CA TYR A 257 -6.68 -2.32 14.01
C TYR A 257 -5.19 -2.03 14.09
N ARG A 258 -4.44 -2.89 14.76
CA ARG A 258 -2.97 -2.80 14.79
C ARG A 258 -2.35 -2.92 13.39
N ALA A 259 -2.94 -3.78 12.55
CA ALA A 259 -2.45 -4.12 11.22
C ALA A 259 -3.59 -4.72 10.37
N ASP A 260 -3.34 -4.94 9.07
CA ASP A 260 -4.30 -5.57 8.14
C ASP A 260 -4.71 -6.98 8.58
N CYS A 261 -3.79 -7.72 9.21
CA CYS A 261 -4.08 -9.07 9.72
C CYS A 261 -5.09 -9.10 10.88
N GLN A 262 -5.47 -7.94 11.43
CA GLN A 262 -6.43 -7.74 12.51
C GLN A 262 -6.13 -8.55 13.80
N PHE A 263 -4.92 -9.09 13.93
CA PHE A 263 -4.52 -9.83 15.12
C PHE A 263 -4.46 -8.91 16.34
N GLY A 264 -5.05 -9.36 17.44
CA GLY A 264 -5.22 -8.58 18.69
C GLY A 264 -6.54 -7.82 18.77
N GLY A 265 -7.41 -7.95 17.74
CA GLY A 265 -8.75 -7.36 17.72
C GLY A 265 -8.76 -5.86 17.41
N PRO A 266 -9.95 -5.23 17.43
CA PRO A 266 -10.12 -3.82 17.11
C PRO A 266 -9.56 -2.90 18.21
N LEU A 267 -8.98 -1.78 17.78
CA LEU A 267 -8.56 -0.67 18.64
C LEU A 267 -9.69 0.36 18.86
N GLY A 268 -10.77 0.24 18.11
CA GLY A 268 -11.91 1.16 18.06
C GLY A 268 -12.26 1.55 16.62
N ASN A 269 -12.66 2.80 16.43
CA ASN A 269 -13.03 3.36 15.14
C ASN A 269 -12.59 4.84 15.03
N LEU A 270 -12.89 5.51 13.91
CA LEU A 270 -12.51 6.91 13.66
C LEU A 270 -12.98 7.92 14.72
N GLU A 271 -14.05 7.61 15.46
CA GLU A 271 -14.65 8.51 16.47
C GLU A 271 -14.16 8.19 17.88
N ARG A 272 -13.85 6.92 18.14
CA ARG A 272 -13.43 6.44 19.46
C ARG A 272 -12.46 5.28 19.35
N TYR A 273 -11.22 5.49 19.77
CA TYR A 273 -10.15 4.49 19.72
C TYR A 273 -9.21 4.60 20.92
N LYS A 274 -8.47 3.50 21.16
CA LYS A 274 -7.36 3.49 22.11
C LYS A 274 -6.15 2.82 21.42
N LEU A 275 -5.06 3.57 21.25
CA LEU A 275 -3.82 3.02 20.75
C LEU A 275 -3.15 2.13 21.80
N PRO A 276 -2.48 1.05 21.38
CA PRO A 276 -1.72 0.21 22.31
C PRO A 276 -0.42 0.91 22.73
N GLU A 277 0.03 0.61 23.93
CA GLU A 277 1.27 1.14 24.52
C GLU A 277 2.47 0.21 24.30
N THR A 278 2.21 -1.06 23.94
CA THR A 278 3.24 -2.09 23.77
C THR A 278 3.03 -2.91 22.48
N GLU A 279 4.12 -3.52 22.03
CA GLU A 279 4.13 -4.50 20.96
C GLU A 279 3.22 -5.70 21.29
N ILE A 280 2.87 -6.48 20.27
CA ILE A 280 2.08 -7.70 20.41
C ILE A 280 2.91 -8.92 20.02
N VAL A 281 2.77 -10.02 20.77
CA VAL A 281 3.32 -11.31 20.34
C VAL A 281 2.44 -11.88 19.24
N CYS A 282 3.02 -12.09 18.04
CA CYS A 282 2.28 -12.56 16.87
C CYS A 282 1.81 -14.00 17.07
N GLY A 283 0.50 -14.24 16.90
CA GLY A 283 -0.09 -15.58 16.94
C GLY A 283 -0.43 -16.15 15.56
N LYS A 284 -0.11 -15.41 14.49
CA LYS A 284 -0.37 -15.87 13.11
C LYS A 284 0.78 -16.73 12.60
N SER A 285 0.46 -17.85 11.97
CA SER A 285 1.44 -18.71 11.31
C SER A 285 1.98 -18.15 10.00
N ILE A 286 1.25 -17.22 9.38
CA ILE A 286 1.62 -16.59 8.11
C ILE A 286 1.33 -15.09 8.19
N CYS A 287 2.32 -14.26 7.81
CA CYS A 287 2.15 -12.85 7.54
C CYS A 287 2.11 -12.65 6.02
N SER A 288 0.91 -12.63 5.44
CA SER A 288 0.70 -12.65 3.98
C SER A 288 0.39 -11.28 3.37
N CYS A 289 0.04 -10.29 4.21
CA CYS A 289 -0.22 -8.94 3.74
C CYS A 289 1.09 -8.19 3.48
N LEU A 290 1.27 -7.67 2.26
CA LEU A 290 2.45 -6.88 1.92
C LEU A 290 2.60 -5.61 2.77
N SER A 291 1.49 -5.05 3.27
CA SER A 291 1.58 -3.91 4.21
C SER A 291 2.15 -4.34 5.57
N ASP A 292 1.73 -5.49 6.09
CA ASP A 292 2.11 -5.97 7.41
C ASP A 292 3.52 -6.57 7.45
N ILE A 293 4.01 -7.08 6.31
CA ILE A 293 5.37 -7.62 6.22
C ILE A 293 6.40 -6.54 6.58
N TYR A 294 6.13 -5.29 6.19
CA TYR A 294 6.99 -4.14 6.47
C TYR A 294 6.86 -3.58 7.90
N ILE A 295 6.14 -4.23 8.80
CA ILE A 295 6.17 -3.88 10.23
C ILE A 295 7.34 -4.62 10.86
N ARG A 296 8.19 -3.94 11.62
CA ARG A 296 9.33 -4.58 12.30
C ARG A 296 8.88 -5.63 13.31
N LYS A 297 9.70 -6.67 13.45
CA LYS A 297 9.45 -7.83 14.32
C LYS A 297 10.74 -8.32 14.96
N GLU A 298 10.62 -8.90 16.15
CA GLU A 298 11.76 -9.45 16.89
C GLU A 298 11.36 -10.75 17.58
N GLN A 299 12.22 -11.76 17.50
CA GLN A 299 12.05 -13.05 18.17
C GLN A 299 12.51 -12.97 19.61
#